data_99f4ed0330c1e115d0bb85655c3d4366
#
_entry.id   99f4ed0330c1e115d0bb85655c3d4366
#
_cell.length_a   1.000
_cell.length_b   1.000
_cell.length_c   1.000
_cell.angle_alpha   90.00
_cell.angle_beta   90.00
_cell.angle_gamma   90.00
#
_symmetry.space_group_name_H-M   'P 1'
#
loop_
_entity.id
_entity.type
_entity.pdbx_description
1 polymer ?
#
loop_
_entity_poly.entity_id
_entity_poly.type
_entity_poly.pdbx_seq_one_letter_code
_entity_poly.pdbx_strand_id
1 'polypeptide(L)'
;MRHIPHALAGAAALFAASTFSPAHAATILEGSVRAPEGTLEGVLVSAKRTGSNITTTVVSDARGHYRFPDGRLAAGEYTISIRAIGYDLASPARLTLNDGAKTVDIALSPTKDLGAQMTNAEWIMSMPGDEKLKDFLTDCTGCHTLHRVVGTEYTADDFPEIFTRMGAYSPGSTPENPQPLLPGPRGERPRVNATIIKPAAELLARANLSAEKAHSYALKTLPRPKGRATKVVITEYDLPRREAQPHDVIVTKDGQVWFSDFAAQFVGTLDPATGKATDFPIPTLKPEQPKGSLQIDADAEGNLWVAMMYQAGITKFDPVTKQAIAYPVPKAWQSPSTQESMVAPMSAHVDGKVWTNNQETHSLYRLDVKTGQYEDMGEPKDKAGKSINGYGIPVDAKNQPYLLEFGNTRVGRFDPVANELVTYPTPSLRSRPRRGRFDEQGRLWFAEYAGNAIGMFDPKSGAMTEYRLPTPWSNPYDAAYAKGEAWTGSMSNDQVARLDVASGEFVEYLLPRSTNIRRVFLDDRGAKPVLWIGSNHGGSVIKVEPQD
;
A
#
# COMPACT_ATOMS: atom_id res chain seq x y z
N MET A 1 82.21 40.43 4.24
CA MET A 1 81.94 40.01 2.86
C MET A 1 81.14 38.70 2.96
N ARG A 2 79.84 38.77 2.84
CA ARG A 2 78.98 37.57 2.69
C ARG A 2 77.86 37.93 1.72
N HIS A 3 77.85 37.25 0.56
CA HIS A 3 76.87 37.41 -0.47
C HIS A 3 75.56 36.74 -0.11
N ILE A 4 74.44 37.42 -0.31
CA ILE A 4 73.09 36.86 -0.23
C ILE A 4 72.58 36.74 -1.67
N PRO A 5 72.06 35.57 -2.11
CA PRO A 5 71.38 35.46 -3.37
C PRO A 5 69.87 35.74 -3.25
N HIS A 6 69.35 36.55 -4.14
CA HIS A 6 67.93 36.84 -4.30
C HIS A 6 67.23 35.65 -5.00
N ALA A 7 66.19 35.12 -4.38
CA ALA A 7 65.30 34.15 -4.98
C ALA A 7 64.12 34.89 -5.63
N LEU A 8 63.94 34.72 -6.94
CA LEU A 8 62.73 35.15 -7.65
C LEU A 8 61.62 34.13 -7.42
N ALA A 9 60.53 34.56 -6.86
CA ALA A 9 59.31 33.79 -6.78
C ALA A 9 58.45 34.08 -7.99
N GLY A 10 58.31 33.07 -8.88
CA GLY A 10 57.37 33.09 -10.02
C GLY A 10 55.97 32.71 -9.54
N ALA A 11 55.02 33.63 -9.63
CA ALA A 11 53.61 33.36 -9.40
C ALA A 11 52.97 32.70 -10.63
N ALA A 12 52.64 31.41 -10.55
CA ALA A 12 51.85 30.72 -11.57
C ALA A 12 50.35 30.99 -11.30
N ALA A 13 49.71 31.77 -12.15
CA ALA A 13 48.28 32.00 -12.13
C ALA A 13 47.57 30.77 -12.72
N LEU A 14 46.91 29.95 -11.90
CA LEU A 14 45.98 28.91 -12.32
C LEU A 14 44.67 29.54 -12.79
N PHE A 15 44.44 29.56 -14.09
CA PHE A 15 43.13 29.84 -14.68
C PHE A 15 42.25 28.60 -14.46
N ALA A 16 41.32 28.66 -13.51
CA ALA A 16 40.25 27.71 -13.40
C ALA A 16 39.25 27.97 -14.55
N ALA A 17 39.28 27.12 -15.57
CA ALA A 17 38.25 27.09 -16.59
C ALA A 17 36.96 26.56 -16.00
N SER A 18 36.05 27.46 -15.64
CA SER A 18 34.66 27.12 -15.27
C SER A 18 33.96 26.57 -16.50
N THR A 19 33.83 25.27 -16.61
CA THR A 19 32.98 24.65 -17.62
C THR A 19 31.51 24.98 -17.28
N PHE A 20 30.97 26.00 -17.93
CA PHE A 20 29.52 26.23 -17.97
C PHE A 20 28.89 25.06 -18.72
N SER A 21 28.32 24.11 -18.03
CA SER A 21 27.34 23.22 -18.64
C SER A 21 26.15 24.06 -19.11
N PRO A 22 25.75 23.98 -20.38
CA PRO A 22 24.58 24.69 -20.83
C PRO A 22 23.37 24.23 -19.98
N ALA A 23 22.71 25.18 -19.35
CA ALA A 23 21.44 24.91 -18.69
C ALA A 23 20.46 24.45 -19.79
N HIS A 24 20.17 23.17 -19.86
CA HIS A 24 19.12 22.65 -20.73
C HIS A 24 17.82 23.31 -20.31
N ALA A 25 17.09 23.87 -21.27
CA ALA A 25 15.76 24.41 -21.01
C ALA A 25 14.88 23.26 -20.47
N ALA A 26 14.15 23.51 -19.38
CA ALA A 26 13.29 22.50 -18.79
C ALA A 26 12.27 21.99 -19.81
N THR A 27 12.16 20.68 -19.97
CA THR A 27 11.13 20.07 -20.81
C THR A 27 9.79 20.14 -20.12
N ILE A 28 8.83 20.82 -20.72
CA ILE A 28 7.48 21.01 -20.20
C ILE A 28 6.48 20.40 -21.18
N LEU A 29 5.58 19.58 -20.69
CA LEU A 29 4.43 19.07 -21.43
C LEU A 29 3.15 19.59 -20.78
N GLU A 30 2.32 20.26 -21.57
CA GLU A 30 1.01 20.76 -21.13
C GLU A 30 0.02 20.70 -22.29
N GLY A 31 -1.27 20.93 -22.00
CA GLY A 31 -2.32 20.95 -23.00
C GLY A 31 -3.70 20.83 -22.40
N SER A 32 -4.71 20.58 -23.23
CA SER A 32 -6.09 20.39 -22.83
C SER A 32 -6.55 18.96 -23.09
N VAL A 33 -7.40 18.43 -22.22
CA VAL A 33 -8.08 17.14 -22.43
C VAL A 33 -9.49 17.43 -22.92
N ARG A 34 -9.88 16.80 -24.03
CA ARG A 34 -11.20 17.00 -24.69
C ARG A 34 -11.90 15.68 -24.94
N ALA A 35 -13.14 15.59 -24.51
CA ALA A 35 -14.09 14.56 -24.87
C ALA A 35 -15.11 15.12 -25.90
N PRO A 36 -15.98 14.31 -26.51
CA PRO A 36 -16.99 14.80 -27.47
C PRO A 36 -17.88 15.92 -26.94
N GLU A 37 -18.15 15.94 -25.63
CA GLU A 37 -18.97 16.95 -24.97
C GLU A 37 -18.21 18.22 -24.54
N GLY A 38 -16.88 18.26 -24.70
CA GLY A 38 -16.03 19.41 -24.37
C GLY A 38 -14.79 19.08 -23.58
N THR A 39 -14.23 20.08 -22.88
CA THR A 39 -13.07 19.91 -22.00
C THR A 39 -13.46 19.14 -20.75
N LEU A 40 -12.54 18.30 -20.23
CA LEU A 40 -12.86 17.35 -19.18
C LEU A 40 -11.93 17.50 -17.96
N GLU A 41 -12.53 17.79 -16.79
CA GLU A 41 -11.83 17.79 -15.49
C GLU A 41 -11.63 16.38 -14.97
N GLY A 42 -10.52 16.16 -14.24
CA GLY A 42 -10.27 14.93 -13.48
C GLY A 42 -9.77 13.76 -14.33
N VAL A 43 -9.21 14.03 -15.50
CA VAL A 43 -8.54 13.02 -16.31
C VAL A 43 -7.08 12.90 -15.86
N LEU A 44 -6.68 11.70 -15.46
CA LEU A 44 -5.28 11.41 -15.19
C LEU A 44 -4.56 11.24 -16.53
N VAL A 45 -3.52 12.04 -16.74
CA VAL A 45 -2.66 12.01 -17.93
C VAL A 45 -1.30 11.49 -17.52
N SER A 46 -0.91 10.33 -18.02
CA SER A 46 0.32 9.63 -17.68
C SER A 46 1.30 9.67 -18.85
N ALA A 47 2.56 9.99 -18.56
CA ALA A 47 3.64 10.01 -19.53
C ALA A 47 4.77 9.06 -19.09
N LYS A 48 5.07 8.05 -19.92
CA LYS A 48 6.15 7.09 -19.71
C LYS A 48 7.16 7.18 -20.83
N ARG A 49 8.41 7.50 -20.50
CA ARG A 49 9.50 7.57 -21.49
C ARG A 49 9.86 6.18 -21.99
N THR A 50 10.11 6.05 -23.28
CA THR A 50 10.57 4.79 -23.90
C THR A 50 11.85 4.29 -23.22
N GLY A 51 11.86 3.02 -22.81
CA GLY A 51 12.97 2.41 -22.07
C GLY A 51 13.05 2.77 -20.59
N SER A 52 12.12 3.57 -20.05
CA SER A 52 12.04 3.89 -18.63
C SER A 52 11.00 2.99 -17.91
N ASN A 53 11.24 2.72 -16.64
CA ASN A 53 10.26 2.13 -15.74
C ASN A 53 9.52 3.18 -14.88
N ILE A 54 9.78 4.48 -15.12
CA ILE A 54 9.13 5.59 -14.41
C ILE A 54 8.00 6.13 -15.27
N THR A 55 6.81 6.23 -14.66
CA THR A 55 5.63 6.89 -15.23
C THR A 55 5.28 8.09 -14.36
N THR A 56 5.19 9.27 -14.93
CA THR A 56 4.69 10.47 -14.24
C THR A 56 3.27 10.76 -14.68
N THR A 57 2.40 11.07 -13.74
CA THR A 57 0.97 11.36 -13.97
C THR A 57 0.58 12.68 -13.35
N VAL A 58 -0.19 13.46 -14.07
CA VAL A 58 -0.86 14.69 -13.63
C VAL A 58 -2.35 14.59 -13.92
N VAL A 59 -3.16 15.49 -13.36
CA VAL A 59 -4.63 15.46 -13.51
C VAL A 59 -5.11 16.75 -14.14
N SER A 60 -6.04 16.67 -15.09
CA SER A 60 -6.63 17.85 -15.72
C SER A 60 -7.51 18.67 -14.74
N ASP A 61 -7.37 19.98 -14.78
CA ASP A 61 -8.09 20.94 -13.94
C ASP A 61 -9.54 21.19 -14.42
N ALA A 62 -10.28 22.08 -13.74
CA ALA A 62 -11.66 22.43 -14.06
C ALA A 62 -11.87 22.99 -15.48
N ARG A 63 -10.81 23.43 -16.15
CA ARG A 63 -10.84 23.88 -17.55
C ARG A 63 -10.42 22.78 -18.52
N GLY A 64 -10.13 21.58 -18.01
CA GLY A 64 -9.56 20.46 -18.76
C GLY A 64 -8.08 20.62 -19.07
N HIS A 65 -7.38 21.61 -18.48
CA HIS A 65 -5.96 21.84 -18.71
C HIS A 65 -5.11 20.91 -17.82
N TYR A 66 -4.07 20.32 -18.38
CA TYR A 66 -3.07 19.55 -17.67
C TYR A 66 -1.66 20.11 -17.90
N ARG A 67 -0.76 19.98 -16.92
CA ARG A 67 0.62 20.41 -16.99
C ARG A 67 1.51 19.53 -16.14
N PHE A 68 2.56 19.00 -16.74
CA PHE A 68 3.65 18.34 -16.01
C PHE A 68 4.58 19.41 -15.42
N PRO A 69 4.90 19.33 -14.10
CA PRO A 69 5.82 20.30 -13.50
C PRO A 69 7.21 20.24 -14.13
N ASP A 70 7.89 21.38 -14.08
CA ASP A 70 9.22 21.54 -14.62
C ASP A 70 10.20 20.51 -14.03
N GLY A 71 11.06 19.93 -14.90
CA GLY A 71 12.04 18.92 -14.50
C GLY A 71 11.50 17.52 -14.23
N ARG A 72 10.19 17.27 -14.37
CA ARG A 72 9.60 15.92 -14.21
C ARG A 72 9.74 15.05 -15.45
N LEU A 73 9.82 15.66 -16.62
CA LEU A 73 10.04 14.96 -17.88
C LEU A 73 11.36 15.42 -18.50
N ALA A 74 12.09 14.50 -19.12
CA ALA A 74 13.29 14.80 -19.92
C ALA A 74 12.96 14.70 -21.40
N ALA A 75 13.80 15.22 -22.27
CA ALA A 75 13.67 15.03 -23.71
C ALA A 75 13.67 13.54 -24.09
N GLY A 76 12.87 13.13 -25.05
CA GLY A 76 12.76 11.75 -25.52
C GLY A 76 11.39 11.38 -26.06
N GLU A 77 11.24 10.12 -26.41
CA GLU A 77 9.96 9.55 -26.85
C GLU A 77 9.13 9.07 -25.66
N TYR A 78 7.84 9.36 -25.68
CA TYR A 78 6.89 9.04 -24.63
C TYR A 78 5.67 8.30 -25.15
N THR A 79 5.21 7.34 -24.37
CA THR A 79 3.86 6.79 -24.45
C THR A 79 2.96 7.56 -23.50
N ILE A 80 1.80 8.00 -24.01
CA ILE A 80 0.76 8.66 -23.24
C ILE A 80 -0.35 7.66 -22.96
N SER A 81 -0.81 7.61 -21.73
CA SER A 81 -2.03 6.89 -21.33
C SER A 81 -2.89 7.79 -20.47
N ILE A 82 -4.18 7.43 -20.35
CA ILE A 82 -5.13 8.17 -19.51
C ILE A 82 -5.87 7.23 -18.57
N ARG A 83 -6.39 7.80 -17.48
CA ARG A 83 -7.47 7.19 -16.70
C ARG A 83 -8.60 8.19 -16.54
N ALA A 84 -9.75 7.87 -17.09
CA ALA A 84 -10.98 8.61 -16.94
C ALA A 84 -12.15 7.64 -17.13
N ILE A 85 -12.95 7.42 -16.09
CA ILE A 85 -14.08 6.48 -16.16
C ILE A 85 -15.04 6.90 -17.30
N GLY A 86 -15.38 5.95 -18.16
CA GLY A 86 -16.24 6.14 -19.33
C GLY A 86 -15.52 6.57 -20.61
N TYR A 87 -14.19 6.76 -20.59
CA TYR A 87 -13.42 7.23 -21.77
C TYR A 87 -12.17 6.41 -22.01
N ASP A 88 -11.81 6.32 -23.29
CA ASP A 88 -10.55 5.79 -23.80
C ASP A 88 -9.74 6.89 -24.49
N LEU A 89 -8.42 6.74 -24.52
CA LEU A 89 -7.54 7.66 -25.25
C LEU A 89 -7.73 7.48 -26.76
N ALA A 90 -8.19 8.52 -27.44
CA ALA A 90 -8.27 8.53 -28.91
C ALA A 90 -6.94 8.94 -29.55
N SER A 91 -6.30 10.01 -29.03
CA SER A 91 -5.00 10.51 -29.52
C SER A 91 -4.41 11.60 -28.61
N PRO A 92 -3.08 11.86 -28.66
CA PRO A 92 -2.06 10.97 -29.19
C PRO A 92 -1.64 9.90 -28.19
N ALA A 93 -1.35 8.68 -28.64
CA ALA A 93 -0.80 7.62 -27.80
C ALA A 93 0.73 7.72 -27.63
N ARG A 94 1.42 8.42 -28.55
CA ARG A 94 2.88 8.63 -28.53
C ARG A 94 3.23 10.05 -28.93
N LEU A 95 4.31 10.56 -28.35
CA LEU A 95 4.87 11.87 -28.70
C LEU A 95 6.36 11.93 -28.41
N THR A 96 7.06 12.86 -29.09
CA THR A 96 8.46 13.18 -28.82
C THR A 96 8.52 14.53 -28.12
N LEU A 97 9.21 14.59 -26.99
CA LEU A 97 9.55 15.82 -26.28
C LEU A 97 10.98 16.21 -26.60
N ASN A 98 11.17 17.49 -26.86
CA ASN A 98 12.48 18.14 -26.95
C ASN A 98 12.64 19.09 -25.76
N ASP A 99 13.80 19.67 -25.61
CA ASP A 99 14.00 20.74 -24.62
C ASP A 99 13.04 21.91 -24.91
N GLY A 100 12.48 22.48 -23.87
CA GLY A 100 11.48 23.55 -23.93
C GLY A 100 10.04 23.09 -23.75
N ALA A 101 9.11 24.02 -23.90
CA ALA A 101 7.68 23.75 -23.71
C ALA A 101 7.04 23.14 -24.97
N LYS A 102 6.21 22.12 -24.77
CA LYS A 102 5.38 21.51 -25.81
C LYS A 102 3.92 21.44 -25.37
N THR A 103 3.03 22.01 -26.17
CA THR A 103 1.59 21.91 -25.96
C THR A 103 1.03 20.77 -26.81
N VAL A 104 0.31 19.86 -26.18
CA VAL A 104 -0.34 18.71 -26.83
C VAL A 104 -1.75 18.54 -26.28
N ASP A 105 -2.75 18.67 -27.14
CA ASP A 105 -4.13 18.39 -26.76
C ASP A 105 -4.40 16.87 -26.83
N ILE A 106 -5.10 16.35 -25.82
CA ILE A 106 -5.48 14.95 -25.69
C ILE A 106 -6.96 14.82 -26.04
N ALA A 107 -7.25 14.00 -27.03
CA ALA A 107 -8.61 13.65 -27.44
C ALA A 107 -9.04 12.33 -26.80
N LEU A 108 -10.27 12.29 -26.29
CA LEU A 108 -10.90 11.14 -25.70
C LEU A 108 -12.09 10.67 -26.56
N SER A 109 -12.38 9.39 -26.50
CA SER A 109 -13.58 8.77 -27.06
C SER A 109 -14.33 8.01 -25.96
N PRO A 110 -15.66 7.86 -26.04
CA PRO A 110 -16.42 7.01 -25.13
C PRO A 110 -15.88 5.59 -25.14
N THR A 111 -15.71 5.00 -23.95
CA THR A 111 -15.27 3.61 -23.84
C THR A 111 -16.32 2.64 -24.33
N LYS A 112 -15.88 1.51 -24.89
CA LYS A 112 -16.75 0.39 -25.26
C LYS A 112 -16.88 -0.64 -24.14
N ASP A 113 -15.98 -0.61 -23.16
CA ASP A 113 -15.95 -1.55 -22.04
C ASP A 113 -15.78 -0.78 -20.73
N LEU A 114 -16.89 -0.31 -20.18
CA LEU A 114 -16.91 0.38 -18.91
C LEU A 114 -16.48 -0.53 -17.75
N GLY A 115 -16.84 -1.81 -17.82
CA GLY A 115 -16.52 -2.80 -16.79
C GLY A 115 -15.02 -2.96 -16.57
N ALA A 116 -14.22 -2.93 -17.64
CA ALA A 116 -12.76 -3.04 -17.55
C ALA A 116 -12.09 -1.84 -16.84
N GLN A 117 -12.78 -0.69 -16.73
CA GLN A 117 -12.28 0.50 -16.08
C GLN A 117 -12.70 0.61 -14.60
N MET A 118 -13.68 -0.21 -14.17
CA MET A 118 -14.28 -0.13 -12.85
C MET A 118 -13.36 -0.69 -11.77
N THR A 119 -13.34 0.00 -10.64
CA THR A 119 -12.70 -0.43 -9.40
C THR A 119 -13.51 -1.52 -8.70
N ASN A 120 -12.92 -2.20 -7.71
CA ASN A 120 -13.64 -3.17 -6.90
C ASN A 120 -14.80 -2.53 -6.13
N ALA A 121 -14.64 -1.30 -5.63
CA ALA A 121 -15.71 -0.56 -4.96
C ALA A 121 -16.89 -0.29 -5.89
N GLU A 122 -16.64 0.13 -7.13
CA GLU A 122 -17.68 0.34 -8.15
C GLU A 122 -18.41 -0.95 -8.52
N TRP A 123 -17.71 -2.07 -8.60
CA TRP A 123 -18.33 -3.38 -8.76
C TRP A 123 -19.22 -3.74 -7.57
N ILE A 124 -18.76 -3.56 -6.32
CA ILE A 124 -19.56 -3.83 -5.12
C ILE A 124 -20.82 -2.96 -5.08
N MET A 125 -20.69 -1.66 -5.40
CA MET A 125 -21.83 -0.73 -5.47
C MET A 125 -22.83 -1.10 -6.58
N SER A 126 -22.35 -1.68 -7.68
CA SER A 126 -23.18 -2.03 -8.85
C SER A 126 -23.94 -3.34 -8.64
N MET A 127 -23.31 -4.35 -8.00
CA MET A 127 -23.90 -5.66 -7.81
C MET A 127 -25.25 -5.60 -7.10
N PRO A 128 -26.26 -6.39 -7.54
CA PRO A 128 -27.53 -6.49 -6.83
C PRO A 128 -27.36 -7.25 -5.50
N GLY A 129 -28.12 -6.90 -4.48
CA GLY A 129 -28.17 -7.62 -3.21
C GLY A 129 -28.05 -6.73 -1.98
N ASP A 130 -28.12 -7.37 -0.82
CA ASP A 130 -28.02 -6.72 0.48
C ASP A 130 -26.60 -6.24 0.76
N GLU A 131 -26.45 -4.99 1.22
CA GLU A 131 -25.13 -4.36 1.45
C GLU A 131 -24.29 -5.11 2.51
N LYS A 132 -24.95 -5.68 3.55
CA LYS A 132 -24.25 -6.46 4.57
C LYS A 132 -23.74 -7.79 4.01
N LEU A 133 -24.50 -8.40 3.09
CA LEU A 133 -24.06 -9.64 2.44
C LEU A 133 -22.81 -9.37 1.58
N LYS A 134 -22.74 -8.20 0.92
CA LYS A 134 -21.59 -7.86 0.05
C LYS A 134 -20.25 -7.74 0.77
N ASP A 135 -20.22 -7.69 2.10
CA ASP A 135 -18.96 -7.60 2.86
C ASP A 135 -17.95 -8.70 2.50
N PHE A 136 -18.42 -9.91 2.18
CA PHE A 136 -17.52 -11.02 1.81
C PHE A 136 -16.71 -10.73 0.53
N LEU A 137 -17.23 -9.87 -0.36
CA LEU A 137 -16.55 -9.51 -1.61
C LEU A 137 -15.21 -8.82 -1.34
N THR A 138 -15.09 -8.11 -0.22
CA THR A 138 -13.85 -7.45 0.18
C THR A 138 -12.71 -8.45 0.47
N ASP A 139 -13.04 -9.68 0.86
CA ASP A 139 -12.06 -10.75 1.04
C ASP A 139 -11.61 -11.36 -0.31
N CYS A 140 -12.42 -11.25 -1.37
CA CYS A 140 -12.07 -11.70 -2.72
C CYS A 140 -11.02 -10.80 -3.39
N THR A 141 -11.00 -9.50 -3.05
CA THR A 141 -10.12 -8.50 -3.69
C THR A 141 -8.64 -8.62 -3.26
N GLY A 142 -8.33 -9.51 -2.33
CA GLY A 142 -6.97 -9.70 -1.83
C GLY A 142 -5.98 -10.26 -2.85
N CYS A 143 -6.45 -11.07 -3.80
CA CYS A 143 -5.64 -11.80 -4.79
C CYS A 143 -5.86 -11.35 -6.24
N HIS A 144 -7.04 -10.83 -6.57
CA HIS A 144 -7.41 -10.35 -7.91
C HIS A 144 -8.60 -9.39 -7.85
N THR A 145 -8.87 -8.69 -8.95
CA THR A 145 -10.00 -7.77 -9.04
C THR A 145 -11.34 -8.51 -9.13
N LEU A 146 -12.43 -7.84 -8.74
CA LEU A 146 -13.79 -8.35 -8.91
C LEU A 146 -14.21 -8.43 -10.38
N HIS A 147 -13.60 -7.64 -11.27
CA HIS A 147 -13.80 -7.77 -12.72
C HIS A 147 -13.60 -9.21 -13.21
N ARG A 148 -12.59 -9.92 -12.66
CA ARG A 148 -12.36 -11.34 -12.95
C ARG A 148 -13.52 -12.23 -12.50
N VAL A 149 -14.15 -11.92 -11.36
CA VAL A 149 -15.29 -12.70 -10.83
C VAL A 149 -16.55 -12.45 -11.64
N VAL A 150 -16.87 -11.20 -11.93
CA VAL A 150 -18.08 -10.83 -12.66
C VAL A 150 -18.02 -11.20 -14.15
N GLY A 151 -16.82 -11.34 -14.71
CA GLY A 151 -16.60 -11.85 -16.06
C GLY A 151 -16.73 -13.37 -16.21
N THR A 152 -17.08 -14.12 -15.15
CA THR A 152 -17.30 -15.58 -15.21
C THR A 152 -18.74 -15.92 -15.58
N GLU A 153 -18.95 -17.20 -15.94
CA GLU A 153 -20.28 -17.77 -16.24
C GLU A 153 -20.67 -18.87 -15.24
N TYR A 154 -20.08 -18.85 -14.02
CA TYR A 154 -20.39 -19.83 -12.97
C TYR A 154 -21.81 -19.67 -12.44
N THR A 155 -22.46 -20.80 -12.19
CA THR A 155 -23.80 -20.88 -11.57
C THR A 155 -23.69 -20.80 -10.04
N ALA A 156 -24.83 -20.69 -9.35
CA ALA A 156 -24.87 -20.72 -7.88
C ALA A 156 -24.38 -22.05 -7.30
N ASP A 157 -24.50 -23.14 -8.05
CA ASP A 157 -24.05 -24.48 -7.62
C ASP A 157 -22.52 -24.66 -7.78
N ASP A 158 -21.87 -23.89 -8.65
CA ASP A 158 -20.41 -23.94 -8.87
C ASP A 158 -19.63 -23.17 -7.77
N PHE A 159 -20.18 -22.07 -7.26
CA PHE A 159 -19.45 -21.17 -6.35
C PHE A 159 -18.98 -21.79 -5.04
N PRO A 160 -19.71 -22.72 -4.38
CA PRO A 160 -19.24 -23.35 -3.15
C PRO A 160 -17.88 -24.06 -3.31
N GLU A 161 -17.67 -24.76 -4.43
CA GLU A 161 -16.39 -25.39 -4.75
C GLU A 161 -15.30 -24.32 -5.02
N ILE A 162 -15.65 -23.25 -5.71
CA ILE A 162 -14.73 -22.13 -5.96
C ILE A 162 -14.30 -21.48 -4.65
N PHE A 163 -15.23 -21.25 -3.70
CA PHE A 163 -14.90 -20.67 -2.39
C PHE A 163 -13.92 -21.56 -1.60
N THR A 164 -14.11 -22.88 -1.67
CA THR A 164 -13.20 -23.85 -1.05
C THR A 164 -11.83 -23.80 -1.70
N ARG A 165 -11.77 -23.83 -3.02
CA ARG A 165 -10.54 -23.73 -3.79
C ARG A 165 -9.79 -22.43 -3.51
N MET A 166 -10.49 -21.27 -3.43
CA MET A 166 -9.86 -19.99 -3.09
C MET A 166 -9.36 -19.95 -1.66
N GLY A 167 -9.99 -20.67 -0.74
CA GLY A 167 -9.54 -20.83 0.64
C GLY A 167 -8.20 -21.56 0.78
N ALA A 168 -7.86 -22.42 -0.18
CA ALA A 168 -6.63 -23.19 -0.19
C ALA A 168 -5.37 -22.39 -0.63
N TYR A 169 -5.53 -21.12 -1.01
CA TYR A 169 -4.40 -20.28 -1.42
C TYR A 169 -3.98 -19.26 -0.35
N SER A 170 -2.68 -19.01 -0.27
CA SER A 170 -2.14 -17.95 0.59
C SER A 170 -2.60 -16.57 0.13
N PRO A 171 -2.64 -15.56 1.02
CA PRO A 171 -3.01 -14.19 0.66
C PRO A 171 -2.06 -13.52 -0.36
N GLY A 172 -0.83 -14.01 -0.52
CA GLY A 172 0.15 -13.56 -1.52
C GLY A 172 -0.03 -14.21 -2.90
N SER A 173 -1.06 -15.04 -3.08
CA SER A 173 -1.35 -15.65 -4.38
C SER A 173 -1.97 -14.66 -5.35
N THR A 174 -1.59 -14.78 -6.61
CA THR A 174 -2.31 -14.19 -7.75
C THR A 174 -2.65 -15.29 -8.77
N PRO A 175 -3.50 -15.02 -9.75
CA PRO A 175 -3.77 -15.98 -10.83
C PRO A 175 -2.51 -16.39 -11.60
N GLU A 176 -1.52 -15.50 -11.70
CA GLU A 176 -0.25 -15.70 -12.40
C GLU A 176 0.81 -16.38 -11.53
N ASN A 177 0.69 -16.24 -10.20
CA ASN A 177 1.61 -16.82 -9.21
C ASN A 177 0.83 -17.46 -8.05
N PRO A 178 0.14 -18.58 -8.27
CA PRO A 178 -0.63 -19.26 -7.23
C PRO A 178 0.30 -19.92 -6.21
N GLN A 179 0.05 -19.69 -4.93
CA GLN A 179 0.79 -20.27 -3.82
C GLN A 179 -0.16 -21.05 -2.90
N PRO A 180 -0.36 -22.35 -3.12
CA PRO A 180 -1.24 -23.16 -2.29
C PRO A 180 -0.69 -23.30 -0.87
N LEU A 181 -1.57 -23.25 0.11
CA LEU A 181 -1.27 -23.63 1.50
C LEU A 181 -1.11 -25.14 1.59
N LEU A 182 -0.24 -25.60 2.48
CA LEU A 182 -0.22 -27.03 2.82
C LEU A 182 -1.55 -27.45 3.47
N PRO A 183 -1.96 -28.73 3.28
CA PRO A 183 -3.14 -29.26 3.94
C PRO A 183 -3.10 -29.02 5.45
N GLY A 184 -4.23 -28.56 5.99
CA GLY A 184 -4.36 -28.23 7.40
C GLY A 184 -5.64 -27.43 7.66
N PRO A 185 -5.95 -27.11 8.93
CA PRO A 185 -7.22 -26.47 9.28
C PRO A 185 -7.55 -25.19 8.53
N ARG A 186 -6.53 -24.47 8.03
CA ARG A 186 -6.71 -23.23 7.25
C ARG A 186 -6.96 -23.48 5.77
N GLY A 187 -6.24 -24.41 5.15
CA GLY A 187 -6.37 -24.70 3.72
C GLY A 187 -7.66 -25.46 3.35
N GLU A 188 -8.35 -26.01 4.33
CA GLU A 188 -9.63 -26.74 4.15
C GLU A 188 -10.86 -25.86 4.38
N ARG A 189 -10.70 -24.62 4.83
CA ARG A 189 -11.81 -23.70 5.07
C ARG A 189 -12.18 -22.94 3.81
N PRO A 190 -13.46 -22.88 3.45
CA PRO A 190 -13.93 -22.00 2.38
C PRO A 190 -13.50 -20.54 2.65
N ARG A 191 -13.19 -19.80 1.60
CA ARG A 191 -12.90 -18.37 1.71
C ARG A 191 -14.07 -17.56 2.27
N VAL A 192 -15.28 -18.06 2.07
CA VAL A 192 -16.54 -17.47 2.54
C VAL A 192 -17.02 -18.20 3.78
N ASN A 193 -17.53 -17.46 4.77
CA ASN A 193 -18.07 -18.05 6.00
C ASN A 193 -19.18 -19.05 5.67
N ALA A 194 -19.15 -20.23 6.29
CA ALA A 194 -20.08 -21.33 6.04
C ALA A 194 -21.56 -20.91 6.14
N THR A 195 -21.89 -19.97 7.03
CA THR A 195 -23.28 -19.52 7.24
C THR A 195 -23.85 -18.71 6.07
N ILE A 196 -22.99 -18.15 5.19
CA ILE A 196 -23.39 -17.31 4.06
C ILE A 196 -22.99 -17.88 2.69
N ILE A 197 -22.46 -19.11 2.61
CA ILE A 197 -22.03 -19.73 1.35
C ILE A 197 -23.17 -19.68 0.32
N LYS A 198 -24.37 -20.16 0.66
CA LYS A 198 -25.50 -20.20 -0.27
C LYS A 198 -25.92 -18.79 -0.75
N PRO A 199 -26.24 -17.82 0.13
CA PRO A 199 -26.61 -16.49 -0.32
C PRO A 199 -25.48 -15.76 -1.07
N ALA A 200 -24.21 -16.01 -0.73
CA ALA A 200 -23.06 -15.46 -1.47
C ALA A 200 -22.96 -16.05 -2.89
N ALA A 201 -23.13 -17.36 -3.04
CA ALA A 201 -23.16 -18.03 -4.33
C ALA A 201 -24.29 -17.52 -5.22
N GLU A 202 -25.50 -17.38 -4.67
CA GLU A 202 -26.64 -16.81 -5.38
C GLU A 202 -26.43 -15.34 -5.78
N LEU A 203 -25.75 -14.54 -4.92
CA LEU A 203 -25.39 -13.15 -5.25
C LEU A 203 -24.45 -13.12 -6.44
N LEU A 204 -23.37 -13.91 -6.42
CA LEU A 204 -22.38 -13.92 -7.50
C LEU A 204 -22.95 -14.45 -8.81
N ALA A 205 -23.79 -15.46 -8.78
CA ALA A 205 -24.48 -15.97 -9.97
C ALA A 205 -25.43 -14.93 -10.61
N ARG A 206 -25.98 -14.00 -9.84
CA ARG A 206 -26.74 -12.86 -10.37
C ARG A 206 -25.85 -11.71 -10.82
N ALA A 207 -24.65 -11.61 -10.27
CA ALA A 207 -23.73 -10.50 -10.56
C ALA A 207 -22.84 -10.77 -11.76
N ASN A 208 -22.55 -12.03 -12.09
CA ASN A 208 -21.69 -12.44 -13.19
C ASN A 208 -22.46 -12.59 -14.52
N LEU A 209 -21.80 -13.06 -15.55
CA LEU A 209 -22.36 -13.25 -16.89
C LEU A 209 -23.07 -14.60 -17.12
N SER A 210 -23.40 -15.36 -16.05
CA SER A 210 -23.94 -16.72 -16.14
C SER A 210 -25.31 -16.81 -16.85
N ALA A 211 -26.14 -15.79 -16.69
CA ALA A 211 -27.50 -15.76 -17.27
C ALA A 211 -27.56 -15.05 -18.61
N GLU A 212 -26.71 -14.07 -18.85
CA GLU A 212 -26.68 -13.19 -20.01
C GLU A 212 -25.25 -12.80 -20.35
N LYS A 213 -24.98 -12.51 -21.63
CA LYS A 213 -23.67 -12.02 -22.08
C LYS A 213 -23.40 -10.55 -21.70
N ALA A 214 -24.29 -9.93 -20.97
CA ALA A 214 -24.17 -8.58 -20.44
C ALA A 214 -24.70 -8.56 -19.00
N HIS A 215 -24.20 -7.63 -18.18
CA HIS A 215 -24.70 -7.47 -16.81
C HIS A 215 -26.16 -7.00 -16.82
N SER A 216 -27.03 -7.67 -16.06
CA SER A 216 -28.46 -7.39 -15.96
C SER A 216 -28.76 -6.19 -15.04
N TYR A 217 -27.75 -5.54 -14.48
CA TYR A 217 -27.86 -4.40 -13.55
C TYR A 217 -27.05 -3.20 -14.04
N ALA A 218 -27.48 -2.01 -13.62
CA ALA A 218 -26.79 -0.77 -13.97
C ALA A 218 -25.42 -0.67 -13.30
N LEU A 219 -24.39 -0.36 -14.06
CA LEU A 219 -23.03 -0.12 -13.54
C LEU A 219 -23.00 1.28 -12.90
N LYS A 220 -22.54 1.34 -11.65
CA LYS A 220 -22.39 2.56 -10.86
C LYS A 220 -20.92 2.91 -10.78
N THR A 221 -20.58 4.13 -11.24
CA THR A 221 -19.21 4.61 -11.23
C THR A 221 -19.00 5.70 -10.19
N LEU A 222 -17.79 5.83 -9.70
CA LEU A 222 -17.37 6.94 -8.84
C LEU A 222 -17.14 8.21 -9.69
N PRO A 223 -17.32 9.40 -9.10
CA PRO A 223 -17.01 10.63 -9.79
C PRO A 223 -15.51 10.74 -10.07
N ARG A 224 -15.15 11.39 -11.19
CA ARG A 224 -13.76 11.77 -11.46
C ARG A 224 -13.26 12.78 -10.43
N PRO A 225 -11.93 12.82 -10.19
CA PRO A 225 -11.32 13.83 -9.32
C PRO A 225 -11.71 15.27 -9.70
N LYS A 226 -11.95 16.13 -8.71
CA LYS A 226 -12.28 17.54 -8.90
C LYS A 226 -11.57 18.46 -7.91
N GLY A 227 -11.38 19.71 -8.29
CA GLY A 227 -10.84 20.74 -7.41
C GLY A 227 -9.47 20.37 -6.83
N ARG A 228 -9.34 20.29 -5.51
CA ARG A 228 -8.06 19.93 -4.84
C ARG A 228 -7.54 18.55 -5.24
N ALA A 229 -8.40 17.60 -5.53
CA ALA A 229 -8.01 16.25 -5.94
C ALA A 229 -7.33 16.20 -7.33
N THR A 230 -7.39 17.28 -8.12
CA THR A 230 -6.63 17.40 -9.38
C THR A 230 -5.22 17.97 -9.19
N LYS A 231 -4.90 18.50 -8.00
CA LYS A 231 -3.61 19.12 -7.69
C LYS A 231 -2.64 18.11 -7.09
N VAL A 232 -2.18 17.18 -7.90
CA VAL A 232 -1.29 16.10 -7.50
C VAL A 232 -0.35 15.70 -8.64
N VAL A 233 0.86 15.30 -8.29
CA VAL A 233 1.77 14.56 -9.16
C VAL A 233 1.92 13.16 -8.60
N ILE A 234 1.71 12.17 -9.44
CA ILE A 234 1.87 10.76 -9.08
C ILE A 234 3.00 10.18 -9.91
N THR A 235 3.97 9.56 -9.25
CA THR A 235 5.08 8.87 -9.92
C THR A 235 5.01 7.39 -9.60
N GLU A 236 4.92 6.56 -10.63
CA GLU A 236 4.96 5.11 -10.52
C GLU A 236 6.31 4.58 -11.00
N TYR A 237 6.86 3.62 -10.25
CA TYR A 237 8.11 2.93 -10.55
C TYR A 237 7.80 1.45 -10.75
N ASP A 238 7.79 0.98 -12.00
CA ASP A 238 7.58 -0.44 -12.29
C ASP A 238 8.78 -1.26 -11.80
N LEU A 239 8.52 -2.31 -11.02
CA LEU A 239 9.56 -3.19 -10.52
C LEU A 239 10.03 -4.17 -11.61
N PRO A 240 11.31 -4.62 -11.58
CA PRO A 240 11.86 -5.51 -12.61
C PRO A 240 11.15 -6.86 -12.70
N ARG A 241 10.70 -7.39 -11.57
CA ARG A 241 9.91 -8.62 -11.52
C ARG A 241 8.43 -8.26 -11.63
N ARG A 242 7.79 -8.71 -12.70
CA ARG A 242 6.36 -8.45 -12.95
C ARG A 242 5.45 -9.03 -11.87
N GLU A 243 5.85 -10.14 -11.27
CA GLU A 243 5.16 -10.85 -10.19
C GLU A 243 5.44 -10.26 -8.80
N ALA A 244 6.31 -9.24 -8.70
CA ALA A 244 6.59 -8.58 -7.43
C ALA A 244 5.31 -7.97 -6.84
N GLN A 245 5.12 -8.20 -5.54
CA GLN A 245 3.99 -7.65 -4.80
C GLN A 245 4.53 -6.76 -3.66
N PRO A 246 4.88 -5.49 -3.95
CA PRO A 246 5.36 -4.58 -2.91
C PRO A 246 4.22 -4.32 -1.91
N HIS A 247 4.26 -5.04 -0.77
CA HIS A 247 3.22 -4.98 0.25
C HIS A 247 3.38 -3.75 1.13
N ASP A 248 4.53 -3.62 1.75
CA ASP A 248 4.90 -2.46 2.56
C ASP A 248 6.02 -1.70 1.86
N VAL A 249 5.89 -0.38 1.82
CA VAL A 249 6.94 0.54 1.37
C VAL A 249 7.28 1.46 2.52
N ILE A 250 8.57 1.67 2.78
CA ILE A 250 9.08 2.62 3.77
C ILE A 250 10.19 3.46 3.18
N VAL A 251 10.42 4.63 3.75
CA VAL A 251 11.58 5.48 3.43
C VAL A 251 12.41 5.64 4.70
N THR A 252 13.67 5.26 4.62
CA THR A 252 14.60 5.37 5.72
C THR A 252 15.11 6.81 5.88
N LYS A 253 15.74 7.12 7.02
CA LYS A 253 16.20 8.48 7.35
C LYS A 253 17.14 9.10 6.30
N ASP A 254 17.91 8.25 5.61
CA ASP A 254 18.80 8.63 4.51
C ASP A 254 18.09 8.81 3.15
N GLY A 255 16.77 8.54 3.09
CA GLY A 255 15.97 8.72 1.89
C GLY A 255 15.87 7.51 0.97
N GLN A 256 16.45 6.38 1.34
CA GLN A 256 16.31 5.16 0.59
C GLN A 256 14.89 4.61 0.72
N VAL A 257 14.32 4.19 -0.41
CA VAL A 257 13.01 3.54 -0.45
C VAL A 257 13.20 2.04 -0.39
N TRP A 258 12.55 1.39 0.56
CA TRP A 258 12.59 -0.05 0.76
C TRP A 258 11.19 -0.64 0.71
N PHE A 259 11.08 -1.90 0.28
CA PHE A 259 9.79 -2.59 0.24
C PHE A 259 9.93 -4.08 0.57
N SER A 260 8.86 -4.63 1.18
CA SER A 260 8.69 -6.07 1.34
C SER A 260 7.97 -6.66 0.14
N ASP A 261 8.28 -7.90 -0.22
CA ASP A 261 7.59 -8.62 -1.30
C ASP A 261 6.64 -9.69 -0.72
N PHE A 262 5.36 -9.54 -1.01
CA PHE A 262 4.31 -10.43 -0.48
C PHE A 262 4.24 -11.78 -1.19
N ALA A 263 4.91 -11.91 -2.35
CA ALA A 263 4.92 -13.12 -3.17
C ALA A 263 6.25 -13.87 -3.14
N ALA A 264 7.33 -13.26 -2.62
CA ALA A 264 8.66 -13.84 -2.67
C ALA A 264 9.53 -13.46 -1.46
N GLN A 265 10.59 -14.23 -1.21
CA GLN A 265 11.53 -14.02 -0.09
C GLN A 265 12.59 -12.99 -0.48
N PHE A 266 12.17 -11.73 -0.65
CA PHE A 266 13.05 -10.60 -0.94
C PHE A 266 12.70 -9.37 -0.10
N VAL A 267 13.72 -8.57 0.19
CA VAL A 267 13.60 -7.16 0.53
C VAL A 267 14.13 -6.39 -0.67
N GLY A 268 13.33 -5.46 -1.19
CA GLY A 268 13.72 -4.64 -2.33
C GLY A 268 14.06 -3.21 -1.93
N THR A 269 14.94 -2.57 -2.70
CA THR A 269 15.18 -1.12 -2.62
C THR A 269 14.94 -0.47 -3.97
N LEU A 270 14.54 0.81 -3.94
CA LEU A 270 14.29 1.64 -5.11
C LEU A 270 15.04 2.96 -4.96
N ASP A 271 15.80 3.33 -5.99
CA ASP A 271 16.32 4.67 -6.17
C ASP A 271 15.29 5.52 -6.94
N PRO A 272 14.63 6.50 -6.31
CA PRO A 272 13.61 7.30 -6.97
C PRO A 272 14.12 8.21 -8.09
N ALA A 273 15.41 8.54 -8.08
CA ALA A 273 16.00 9.42 -9.10
C ALA A 273 16.18 8.70 -10.45
N THR A 274 16.54 7.41 -10.38
CA THR A 274 16.84 6.61 -11.58
C THR A 274 15.75 5.58 -11.89
N GLY A 275 14.89 5.27 -10.94
CA GLY A 275 13.93 4.17 -11.00
C GLY A 275 14.55 2.78 -10.80
N LYS A 276 15.87 2.71 -10.52
CA LYS A 276 16.56 1.43 -10.35
C LYS A 276 16.09 0.75 -9.07
N ALA A 277 15.49 -0.42 -9.21
CA ALA A 277 15.17 -1.29 -8.09
C ALA A 277 16.17 -2.45 -8.01
N THR A 278 16.44 -2.92 -6.79
CA THR A 278 17.33 -4.06 -6.52
C THR A 278 16.72 -4.92 -5.42
N ASP A 279 16.65 -6.22 -5.68
CA ASP A 279 16.14 -7.20 -4.72
C ASP A 279 17.30 -7.88 -3.98
N PHE A 280 17.12 -8.05 -2.67
CA PHE A 280 18.04 -8.78 -1.80
C PHE A 280 17.30 -9.99 -1.23
N PRO A 281 17.81 -11.22 -1.44
CA PRO A 281 17.15 -12.40 -0.91
C PRO A 281 17.24 -12.44 0.62
N ILE A 282 16.12 -12.85 1.25
CA ILE A 282 16.07 -13.18 2.66
C ILE A 282 15.90 -14.69 2.84
N PRO A 283 16.30 -15.28 4.00
CA PRO A 283 16.27 -16.72 4.19
C PRO A 283 14.89 -17.33 3.97
N THR A 284 14.85 -18.54 3.41
CA THR A 284 13.66 -19.39 3.34
C THR A 284 13.75 -20.44 4.44
N LEU A 285 12.85 -20.38 5.43
CA LEU A 285 12.87 -21.27 6.59
C LEU A 285 12.03 -22.53 6.39
N LYS A 286 10.96 -22.44 5.62
CA LYS A 286 10.02 -23.54 5.30
C LYS A 286 9.81 -23.57 3.78
N PRO A 287 10.71 -24.25 3.02
CA PRO A 287 10.69 -24.23 1.54
C PRO A 287 9.39 -24.73 0.92
N GLU A 288 8.68 -25.63 1.62
CA GLU A 288 7.41 -26.22 1.21
C GLU A 288 6.20 -25.32 1.41
N GLN A 289 6.35 -24.25 2.18
CA GLN A 289 5.29 -23.28 2.47
C GLN A 289 5.32 -22.09 1.50
N PRO A 290 4.20 -21.37 1.36
CA PRO A 290 4.15 -20.13 0.58
C PRO A 290 5.26 -19.16 0.97
N LYS A 291 5.87 -18.57 -0.04
CA LYS A 291 6.89 -17.52 0.11
C LYS A 291 6.23 -16.15 0.20
N GLY A 292 6.97 -15.22 0.76
CA GLY A 292 6.57 -13.82 0.87
C GLY A 292 6.75 -13.27 2.27
N SER A 293 6.81 -11.96 2.33
CA SER A 293 6.92 -11.19 3.57
C SER A 293 5.83 -10.12 3.60
N LEU A 294 5.39 -9.74 4.81
CA LEU A 294 4.32 -8.76 4.95
C LEU A 294 4.89 -7.44 5.46
N GLN A 295 4.99 -7.25 6.77
CA GLN A 295 5.49 -6.00 7.32
C GLN A 295 7.00 -5.89 7.18
N ILE A 296 7.46 -4.71 6.73
CA ILE A 296 8.84 -4.24 6.87
C ILE A 296 8.82 -2.96 7.70
N ASP A 297 9.75 -2.84 8.67
CA ASP A 297 9.94 -1.61 9.43
C ASP A 297 11.40 -1.45 9.84
N ALA A 298 11.81 -0.23 10.21
CA ALA A 298 13.18 0.06 10.63
C ALA A 298 13.28 0.18 12.17
N ASP A 299 14.36 -0.35 12.75
CA ASP A 299 14.72 -0.06 14.13
C ASP A 299 15.42 1.31 14.25
N ALA A 300 15.75 1.72 15.48
CA ALA A 300 16.40 3.00 15.76
C ALA A 300 17.80 3.11 15.13
N GLU A 301 18.48 1.98 14.97
CA GLU A 301 19.81 1.84 14.38
C GLU A 301 19.77 1.83 12.83
N GLY A 302 18.57 1.74 12.23
CA GLY A 302 18.35 1.73 10.79
C GLY A 302 18.38 0.34 10.16
N ASN A 303 18.43 -0.74 10.93
CA ASN A 303 18.22 -2.07 10.38
C ASN A 303 16.75 -2.28 10.02
N LEU A 304 16.50 -3.03 8.97
CA LEU A 304 15.16 -3.38 8.53
C LEU A 304 14.74 -4.72 9.15
N TRP A 305 13.53 -4.76 9.64
CA TRP A 305 12.93 -5.98 10.18
C TRP A 305 11.73 -6.38 9.34
N VAL A 306 11.63 -7.66 9.04
CA VAL A 306 10.64 -8.20 8.10
C VAL A 306 9.91 -9.38 8.72
N ALA A 307 8.59 -9.36 8.68
CA ALA A 307 7.74 -10.50 9.06
C ALA A 307 7.59 -11.45 7.87
N MET A 308 7.96 -12.72 8.07
CA MET A 308 8.16 -13.70 6.99
C MET A 308 6.95 -14.57 6.70
N MET A 309 5.76 -14.16 7.09
CA MET A 309 4.50 -14.87 6.83
C MET A 309 4.58 -16.37 7.20
N TYR A 310 4.28 -17.25 6.25
CA TYR A 310 4.26 -18.70 6.44
C TYR A 310 5.63 -19.35 6.62
N GLN A 311 6.70 -18.58 6.58
CA GLN A 311 8.03 -19.04 6.89
C GLN A 311 8.30 -19.16 8.42
N ALA A 312 7.32 -18.74 9.25
CA ALA A 312 7.34 -18.85 10.71
C ALA A 312 8.59 -18.22 11.36
N GLY A 313 8.80 -16.95 11.08
CA GLY A 313 9.91 -16.18 11.66
C GLY A 313 9.91 -14.73 11.24
N ILE A 314 10.86 -13.99 11.77
CA ILE A 314 11.18 -12.63 11.36
C ILE A 314 12.65 -12.55 10.93
N THR A 315 12.96 -11.60 10.05
CA THR A 315 14.32 -11.36 9.56
C THR A 315 14.77 -9.96 9.90
N LYS A 316 15.98 -9.82 10.42
CA LYS A 316 16.73 -8.57 10.49
C LYS A 316 17.60 -8.46 9.24
N PHE A 317 17.48 -7.37 8.51
CA PHE A 317 18.28 -7.06 7.33
C PHE A 317 19.08 -5.78 7.57
N ASP A 318 20.39 -5.86 7.40
CA ASP A 318 21.27 -4.69 7.47
C ASP A 318 21.36 -4.02 6.09
N PRO A 319 20.84 -2.79 5.93
CA PRO A 319 20.85 -2.09 4.64
C PRO A 319 22.25 -1.64 4.19
N VAL A 320 23.28 -1.65 5.05
CA VAL A 320 24.66 -1.29 4.71
C VAL A 320 25.40 -2.51 4.19
N THR A 321 25.44 -3.60 4.98
CA THR A 321 26.17 -4.83 4.64
C THR A 321 25.39 -5.76 3.71
N LYS A 322 24.08 -5.52 3.54
CA LYS A 322 23.14 -6.35 2.78
C LYS A 322 22.99 -7.77 3.33
N GLN A 323 23.28 -7.96 4.61
CA GLN A 323 23.14 -9.24 5.28
C GLN A 323 21.76 -9.40 5.92
N ALA A 324 21.19 -10.58 5.82
CA ALA A 324 19.94 -10.98 6.42
C ALA A 324 20.17 -12.05 7.49
N ILE A 325 19.64 -11.83 8.69
CA ILE A 325 19.65 -12.79 9.80
C ILE A 325 18.21 -13.14 10.13
N ALA A 326 17.83 -14.40 9.92
CA ALA A 326 16.50 -14.88 10.26
C ALA A 326 16.46 -15.42 11.69
N TYR A 327 15.35 -15.13 12.36
CA TYR A 327 15.01 -15.65 13.68
C TYR A 327 13.75 -16.51 13.54
N PRO A 328 13.90 -17.84 13.42
CA PRO A 328 12.76 -18.74 13.34
C PRO A 328 12.06 -18.83 14.70
N VAL A 329 10.74 -18.84 14.69
CA VAL A 329 9.95 -19.20 15.87
C VAL A 329 10.34 -20.63 16.31
N PRO A 330 10.46 -20.92 17.62
CA PRO A 330 10.79 -22.25 18.10
C PRO A 330 9.89 -23.34 17.52
N LYS A 331 10.47 -24.45 17.07
CA LYS A 331 9.72 -25.54 16.39
C LYS A 331 8.54 -26.08 17.22
N ALA A 332 8.69 -26.09 18.54
CA ALA A 332 7.61 -26.53 19.44
C ALA A 332 6.35 -25.65 19.41
N TRP A 333 6.46 -24.42 18.92
CA TRP A 333 5.36 -23.45 18.80
C TRP A 333 4.83 -23.32 17.37
N GLN A 334 5.41 -24.08 16.43
CA GLN A 334 5.03 -24.06 15.02
C GLN A 334 4.01 -25.13 14.68
N SER A 335 3.10 -24.77 13.80
CA SER A 335 2.25 -25.67 13.01
C SER A 335 2.57 -25.52 11.53
N PRO A 336 1.97 -26.30 10.64
CA PRO A 336 2.06 -26.08 9.20
C PRO A 336 1.61 -24.68 8.78
N SER A 337 0.61 -24.09 9.42
CA SER A 337 0.01 -22.80 9.09
C SER A 337 0.46 -21.64 9.96
N THR A 338 1.53 -21.80 10.76
CA THR A 338 2.13 -20.71 11.54
C THR A 338 2.45 -19.53 10.65
N GLN A 339 1.93 -18.35 11.01
CA GLN A 339 1.99 -17.15 10.21
C GLN A 339 2.41 -15.93 11.04
N GLU A 340 3.64 -15.47 10.82
CA GLU A 340 4.16 -14.23 11.39
C GLU A 340 3.89 -13.08 10.43
N SER A 341 2.91 -12.23 10.76
CA SER A 341 2.46 -11.18 9.84
C SER A 341 3.04 -9.81 10.14
N MET A 342 3.22 -9.50 11.42
CA MET A 342 3.69 -8.19 11.88
C MET A 342 5.02 -8.28 12.59
N VAL A 343 5.78 -7.18 12.51
CA VAL A 343 7.02 -6.98 13.26
C VAL A 343 7.09 -5.54 13.73
N ALA A 344 7.41 -5.31 15.00
CA ALA A 344 7.44 -3.95 15.57
C ALA A 344 8.80 -3.67 16.22
N PRO A 345 9.79 -3.21 15.44
CA PRO A 345 11.15 -2.94 15.89
C PRO A 345 11.37 -1.50 16.36
N MET A 346 10.46 -0.56 16.08
CA MET A 346 10.69 0.89 16.19
C MET A 346 11.12 1.34 17.59
N SER A 347 10.55 0.72 18.63
CA SER A 347 10.87 1.00 20.04
C SER A 347 11.73 -0.09 20.69
N ALA A 348 12.33 -1.00 19.92
CA ALA A 348 13.16 -2.08 20.45
C ALA A 348 14.41 -1.59 21.23
N HIS A 349 14.89 -0.39 20.95
CA HIS A 349 15.99 0.24 21.68
C HIS A 349 15.68 0.50 23.16
N VAL A 350 14.40 0.47 23.57
CA VAL A 350 13.97 0.74 24.94
C VAL A 350 14.29 -0.45 25.87
N ASP A 351 14.04 -1.67 25.41
CA ASP A 351 14.15 -2.88 26.23
C ASP A 351 14.90 -4.04 25.53
N GLY A 352 15.38 -3.82 24.31
CA GLY A 352 16.07 -4.83 23.51
C GLY A 352 15.14 -5.88 22.88
N LYS A 353 13.83 -5.64 22.82
CA LYS A 353 12.84 -6.62 22.35
C LYS A 353 12.15 -6.15 21.07
N VAL A 354 11.97 -7.06 20.11
CA VAL A 354 11.17 -6.87 18.90
C VAL A 354 9.92 -7.72 18.99
N TRP A 355 8.77 -7.09 18.79
CA TRP A 355 7.48 -7.77 18.83
C TRP A 355 7.12 -8.37 17.48
N THR A 356 6.46 -9.55 17.51
CA THR A 356 5.79 -10.17 16.37
C THR A 356 4.53 -10.90 16.84
N ASN A 357 3.68 -11.32 15.92
CA ASN A 357 2.45 -12.04 16.23
C ASN A 357 2.26 -13.29 15.37
N ASN A 358 1.70 -14.32 15.94
CA ASN A 358 1.24 -15.50 15.23
C ASN A 358 -0.27 -15.40 14.97
N GLN A 359 -0.65 -15.27 13.69
CA GLN A 359 -2.06 -15.11 13.28
C GLN A 359 -2.89 -16.41 13.41
N GLU A 360 -2.26 -17.56 13.60
CA GLU A 360 -2.95 -18.82 13.79
C GLU A 360 -3.38 -19.03 15.25
N THR A 361 -2.45 -18.83 16.17
CA THR A 361 -2.68 -19.04 17.62
C THR A 361 -3.12 -17.76 18.33
N HIS A 362 -3.12 -16.62 17.63
CA HIS A 362 -3.36 -15.29 18.16
C HIS A 362 -2.37 -14.88 19.25
N SER A 363 -1.21 -15.55 19.31
CA SER A 363 -0.17 -15.29 20.29
C SER A 363 0.67 -14.08 19.91
N LEU A 364 1.14 -13.37 20.94
CA LEU A 364 2.23 -12.40 20.81
C LEU A 364 3.54 -13.08 21.19
N TYR A 365 4.57 -12.79 20.39
CA TYR A 365 5.95 -13.14 20.70
C TYR A 365 6.80 -11.89 20.79
N ARG A 366 7.83 -11.93 21.63
CA ARG A 366 8.88 -10.92 21.60
C ARG A 366 10.25 -11.57 21.50
N LEU A 367 11.05 -11.10 20.56
CA LEU A 367 12.41 -11.54 20.32
C LEU A 367 13.37 -10.66 21.12
N ASP A 368 14.22 -11.25 21.95
CA ASP A 368 15.39 -10.58 22.51
C ASP A 368 16.46 -10.46 21.43
N VAL A 369 16.77 -9.24 21.01
CA VAL A 369 17.68 -8.97 19.90
C VAL A 369 19.12 -9.40 20.23
N LYS A 370 19.52 -9.36 21.50
CA LYS A 370 20.86 -9.72 21.95
C LYS A 370 21.09 -11.22 21.98
N THR A 371 20.09 -11.99 22.43
CA THR A 371 20.21 -13.44 22.61
C THR A 371 19.65 -14.22 21.43
N GLY A 372 18.80 -13.63 20.62
CA GLY A 372 18.05 -14.31 19.56
C GLY A 372 16.96 -15.24 20.08
N GLN A 373 16.59 -15.15 21.35
CA GLN A 373 15.59 -16.02 21.96
C GLN A 373 14.21 -15.35 21.97
N TYR A 374 13.18 -16.14 21.68
CA TYR A 374 11.81 -15.70 21.79
C TYR A 374 11.23 -15.91 23.18
N GLU A 375 10.38 -15.01 23.60
CA GLU A 375 9.46 -15.16 24.72
C GLU A 375 8.04 -15.27 24.17
N ASP A 376 7.30 -16.32 24.57
CA ASP A 376 5.90 -16.50 24.23
C ASP A 376 5.03 -15.82 25.30
N MET A 377 4.32 -14.76 24.90
CA MET A 377 3.39 -14.04 25.76
C MET A 377 1.99 -14.65 25.72
N GLY A 378 1.80 -15.71 24.90
CA GLY A 378 0.52 -16.36 24.69
C GLY A 378 -0.51 -15.49 23.97
N GLU A 379 -1.76 -15.90 24.03
CA GLU A 379 -2.90 -15.12 23.54
C GLU A 379 -3.30 -14.07 24.59
N PRO A 380 -3.16 -12.76 24.31
CA PRO A 380 -3.51 -11.70 25.27
C PRO A 380 -4.99 -11.74 25.65
N LYS A 381 -5.28 -11.72 26.96
CA LYS A 381 -6.65 -11.77 27.49
C LYS A 381 -6.91 -10.62 28.47
N ASP A 382 -8.11 -10.09 28.41
CA ASP A 382 -8.58 -9.11 29.40
C ASP A 382 -8.97 -9.80 30.73
N LYS A 383 -9.29 -8.99 31.75
CA LYS A 383 -9.70 -9.48 33.07
C LYS A 383 -10.93 -10.40 33.05
N ALA A 384 -11.75 -10.37 32.01
CA ALA A 384 -12.88 -11.25 31.81
C ALA A 384 -12.50 -12.54 31.05
N GLY A 385 -11.21 -12.72 30.72
CA GLY A 385 -10.71 -13.87 29.96
C GLY A 385 -10.98 -13.78 28.46
N LYS A 386 -11.42 -12.61 27.95
CA LYS A 386 -11.71 -12.41 26.54
C LYS A 386 -10.46 -11.96 25.81
N SER A 387 -10.09 -12.69 24.77
CA SER A 387 -8.93 -12.40 23.94
C SER A 387 -9.21 -11.36 22.83
N ILE A 388 -8.13 -10.81 22.28
CA ILE A 388 -8.10 -10.04 21.04
C ILE A 388 -7.23 -10.76 20.02
N ASN A 389 -7.75 -10.94 18.80
CA ASN A 389 -6.92 -11.26 17.66
C ASN A 389 -6.36 -9.95 17.04
N GLY A 390 -5.16 -9.56 17.45
CA GLY A 390 -4.47 -8.39 16.92
C GLY A 390 -3.86 -8.67 15.56
N TYR A 391 -4.41 -8.04 14.51
CA TYR A 391 -3.76 -8.06 13.20
C TYR A 391 -2.57 -7.08 13.19
N GLY A 392 -2.81 -5.79 13.34
CA GLY A 392 -1.75 -4.80 13.57
C GLY A 392 -1.30 -4.80 15.02
N ILE A 393 0.01 -4.65 15.24
CA ILE A 393 0.64 -4.58 16.58
C ILE A 393 1.55 -3.35 16.72
N PRO A 394 1.05 -2.12 16.49
CA PRO A 394 1.86 -0.93 16.72
C PRO A 394 2.34 -0.87 18.16
N VAL A 395 3.57 -0.37 18.36
CA VAL A 395 4.15 -0.16 19.70
C VAL A 395 4.24 1.33 20.01
N ASP A 396 4.05 1.68 21.29
CA ASP A 396 4.27 3.04 21.76
C ASP A 396 5.76 3.32 22.04
N ALA A 397 6.08 4.53 22.50
CA ALA A 397 7.43 4.94 22.82
C ALA A 397 8.08 4.16 23.99
N LYS A 398 7.31 3.34 24.72
CA LYS A 398 7.79 2.45 25.79
C LYS A 398 7.91 1.00 25.32
N ASN A 399 7.81 0.74 24.04
CA ASN A 399 7.75 -0.59 23.45
C ASN A 399 6.56 -1.45 23.93
N GLN A 400 5.46 -0.79 24.36
CA GLN A 400 4.24 -1.47 24.77
C GLN A 400 3.37 -1.72 23.54
N PRO A 401 2.98 -2.98 23.23
CA PRO A 401 2.21 -3.27 22.03
C PRO A 401 0.72 -2.95 22.20
N TYR A 402 0.15 -2.42 21.11
CA TYR A 402 -1.29 -2.27 20.96
C TYR A 402 -1.78 -3.25 19.89
N LEU A 403 -2.99 -3.77 20.09
CA LEU A 403 -3.59 -4.79 19.25
C LEU A 403 -4.77 -4.20 18.50
N LEU A 404 -4.71 -4.20 17.17
CA LEU A 404 -5.80 -3.76 16.31
C LEU A 404 -6.64 -4.97 15.89
N GLU A 405 -7.85 -5.10 16.45
CA GLU A 405 -8.69 -6.28 16.31
C GLU A 405 -9.42 -6.33 14.97
N PHE A 406 -8.77 -6.88 13.95
CA PHE A 406 -9.33 -6.94 12.60
C PHE A 406 -10.62 -7.77 12.48
N GLY A 407 -10.83 -8.73 13.38
CA GLY A 407 -12.05 -9.55 13.41
C GLY A 407 -13.25 -8.89 14.10
N ASN A 408 -13.05 -7.75 14.76
CA ASN A 408 -14.07 -7.12 15.63
C ASN A 408 -13.89 -5.59 15.67
N THR A 409 -14.15 -4.95 16.82
CA THR A 409 -14.32 -3.50 16.99
C THR A 409 -13.55 -2.95 18.19
N ARG A 410 -12.33 -3.49 18.47
CA ARG A 410 -11.57 -3.06 19.64
C ARG A 410 -10.12 -2.72 19.30
N VAL A 411 -9.57 -1.79 20.06
CA VAL A 411 -8.14 -1.57 20.22
C VAL A 411 -7.74 -2.11 21.59
N GLY A 412 -6.71 -2.94 21.67
CA GLY A 412 -6.18 -3.48 22.92
C GLY A 412 -4.83 -2.85 23.25
N ARG A 413 -4.56 -2.57 24.52
CA ARG A 413 -3.23 -2.25 25.04
C ARG A 413 -2.77 -3.41 25.90
N PHE A 414 -1.66 -4.02 25.55
CA PHE A 414 -1.11 -5.15 26.29
C PHE A 414 0.06 -4.72 27.15
N ASP A 415 -0.01 -5.00 28.46
CA ASP A 415 1.10 -4.81 29.39
C ASP A 415 1.87 -6.14 29.54
N PRO A 416 3.10 -6.22 29.03
CA PRO A 416 3.86 -7.48 29.06
C PRO A 416 4.41 -7.83 30.45
N VAL A 417 4.47 -6.87 31.38
CA VAL A 417 4.95 -7.11 32.76
C VAL A 417 3.81 -7.65 33.63
N ALA A 418 2.65 -7.01 33.55
CA ALA A 418 1.45 -7.47 34.25
C ALA A 418 0.77 -8.66 33.56
N ASN A 419 1.13 -8.95 32.31
CA ASN A 419 0.44 -9.87 31.41
C ASN A 419 -1.08 -9.58 31.34
N GLU A 420 -1.42 -8.30 31.17
CA GLU A 420 -2.79 -7.82 31.20
C GLU A 420 -3.14 -7.08 29.89
N LEU A 421 -4.30 -7.38 29.35
CA LEU A 421 -4.88 -6.69 28.20
C LEU A 421 -5.99 -5.74 28.69
N VAL A 422 -5.87 -4.47 28.30
CA VAL A 422 -6.95 -3.47 28.45
C VAL A 422 -7.53 -3.17 27.07
N THR A 423 -8.86 -3.23 26.93
CA THR A 423 -9.53 -3.07 25.64
C THR A 423 -10.37 -1.79 25.58
N TYR A 424 -10.38 -1.16 24.42
CA TYR A 424 -11.11 0.07 24.11
C TYR A 424 -12.00 -0.20 22.89
N PRO A 425 -13.33 -0.16 23.00
CA PRO A 425 -14.21 -0.35 21.86
C PRO A 425 -14.15 0.88 20.94
N THR A 426 -14.18 0.64 19.63
CA THR A 426 -14.36 1.72 18.65
C THR A 426 -15.80 2.25 18.70
N PRO A 427 -16.04 3.54 18.37
CA PRO A 427 -17.39 4.09 18.30
C PRO A 427 -18.29 3.36 17.31
N SER A 428 -17.75 2.97 16.15
CA SER A 428 -18.49 2.23 15.12
C SER A 428 -18.53 0.72 15.38
N LEU A 429 -19.73 0.12 15.26
CA LEU A 429 -19.96 -1.32 15.54
C LEU A 429 -19.37 -2.28 14.50
N ARG A 430 -18.79 -1.77 13.40
CA ARG A 430 -18.23 -2.54 12.29
C ARG A 430 -16.88 -1.99 11.84
N SER A 431 -16.11 -1.44 12.74
CA SER A 431 -14.86 -0.75 12.40
C SER A 431 -13.81 -1.70 11.79
N ARG A 432 -13.57 -2.86 12.38
CA ARG A 432 -12.48 -3.78 12.00
C ARG A 432 -11.13 -3.06 11.93
N PRO A 433 -10.58 -2.57 13.07
CA PRO A 433 -9.26 -1.92 13.10
C PRO A 433 -8.20 -2.83 12.52
N ARG A 434 -7.37 -2.32 11.57
CA ARG A 434 -6.47 -3.21 10.85
C ARG A 434 -5.00 -2.92 11.08
N ARG A 435 -4.47 -1.79 10.57
CA ARG A 435 -3.09 -1.35 10.80
C ARG A 435 -3.04 0.13 11.13
N GLY A 436 -1.97 0.52 11.78
CA GLY A 436 -1.77 1.90 12.18
C GLY A 436 -0.43 2.10 12.88
N ARG A 437 -0.20 3.32 13.35
CA ARG A 437 1.02 3.69 14.05
C ARG A 437 0.81 4.88 14.96
N PHE A 438 1.71 5.03 15.90
CA PHE A 438 1.74 6.19 16.79
C PHE A 438 2.34 7.40 16.09
N ASP A 439 1.78 8.57 16.42
CA ASP A 439 2.39 9.85 16.09
C ASP A 439 3.35 10.31 17.23
N GLU A 440 4.04 11.43 16.99
CA GLU A 440 4.98 12.01 17.97
C GLU A 440 4.31 12.47 19.27
N GLN A 441 3.00 12.71 19.27
CA GLN A 441 2.21 13.06 20.45
C GLN A 441 1.78 11.84 21.26
N GLY A 442 2.04 10.64 20.74
CA GLY A 442 1.66 9.36 21.33
C GLY A 442 0.21 8.98 21.10
N ARG A 443 -0.45 9.52 20.06
CA ARG A 443 -1.78 9.10 19.61
C ARG A 443 -1.64 8.00 18.56
N LEU A 444 -2.49 7.00 18.62
CA LEU A 444 -2.52 5.89 17.65
C LEU A 444 -3.51 6.22 16.52
N TRP A 445 -2.99 6.34 15.31
CA TRP A 445 -3.76 6.48 14.08
C TRP A 445 -3.86 5.12 13.41
N PHE A 446 -5.08 4.71 13.02
CA PHE A 446 -5.32 3.40 12.44
C PHE A 446 -6.43 3.41 11.40
N ALA A 447 -6.40 2.43 10.51
CA ALA A 447 -7.45 2.24 9.52
C ALA A 447 -8.57 1.37 10.07
N GLU A 448 -9.80 1.76 9.81
CA GLU A 448 -11.02 1.00 10.09
C GLU A 448 -11.56 0.39 8.80
N TYR A 449 -11.13 -0.84 8.53
CA TYR A 449 -11.33 -1.50 7.25
C TYR A 449 -12.79 -1.61 6.82
N ALA A 450 -13.67 -2.10 7.68
CA ALA A 450 -15.10 -2.19 7.40
C ALA A 450 -15.88 -0.96 7.88
N GLY A 451 -15.29 -0.15 8.78
CA GLY A 451 -15.81 1.14 9.20
C GLY A 451 -15.70 2.22 8.12
N ASN A 452 -14.85 1.98 7.11
CA ASN A 452 -14.56 2.93 6.04
C ASN A 452 -14.10 4.29 6.60
N ALA A 453 -13.16 4.25 7.58
CA ALA A 453 -12.73 5.42 8.33
C ALA A 453 -11.23 5.37 8.69
N ILE A 454 -10.70 6.52 9.07
CA ILE A 454 -9.47 6.64 9.85
C ILE A 454 -9.87 6.81 11.30
N GLY A 455 -9.38 5.92 12.18
CA GLY A 455 -9.52 6.05 13.63
C GLY A 455 -8.31 6.75 14.26
N MET A 456 -8.55 7.53 15.29
CA MET A 456 -7.52 8.10 16.15
C MET A 456 -7.84 7.75 17.60
N PHE A 457 -6.91 7.12 18.30
CA PHE A 457 -7.00 6.79 19.72
C PHE A 457 -5.93 7.55 20.51
N ASP A 458 -6.36 8.26 21.55
CA ASP A 458 -5.45 8.91 22.51
C ASP A 458 -5.34 8.05 23.77
N PRO A 459 -4.21 7.36 24.00
CA PRO A 459 -4.02 6.53 25.18
C PRO A 459 -4.01 7.29 26.51
N LYS A 460 -3.76 8.60 26.50
CA LYS A 460 -3.69 9.43 27.71
C LYS A 460 -5.09 9.72 28.25
N SER A 461 -6.03 10.00 27.37
CA SER A 461 -7.43 10.32 27.73
C SER A 461 -8.36 9.11 27.60
N GLY A 462 -7.95 8.08 26.82
CA GLY A 462 -8.80 6.99 26.40
C GLY A 462 -9.83 7.38 25.32
N ALA A 463 -9.75 8.60 24.78
CA ALA A 463 -10.67 9.08 23.76
C ALA A 463 -10.37 8.47 22.39
N MET A 464 -11.44 8.21 21.64
CA MET A 464 -11.36 7.71 20.27
C MET A 464 -12.21 8.56 19.33
N THR A 465 -11.65 8.89 18.17
CA THR A 465 -12.30 9.69 17.13
C THR A 465 -12.25 8.92 15.81
N GLU A 466 -13.34 8.94 15.06
CA GLU A 466 -13.44 8.33 13.73
C GLU A 466 -13.67 9.41 12.68
N TYR A 467 -12.91 9.35 11.57
CA TYR A 467 -13.06 10.23 10.40
C TYR A 467 -13.48 9.36 9.21
N ARG A 468 -14.76 9.43 8.82
CA ARG A 468 -15.32 8.62 7.73
C ARG A 468 -14.83 9.08 6.37
N LEU A 469 -14.37 8.13 5.56
CA LEU A 469 -13.99 8.38 4.17
C LEU A 469 -15.21 8.74 3.32
N PRO A 470 -15.09 9.71 2.39
CA PRO A 470 -16.19 10.12 1.51
C PRO A 470 -16.63 8.99 0.55
N THR A 471 -15.68 8.29 -0.06
CA THR A 471 -15.97 7.21 -0.98
C THR A 471 -16.34 5.92 -0.23
N PRO A 472 -17.52 5.31 -0.52
CA PRO A 472 -17.93 4.05 0.09
C PRO A 472 -17.06 2.89 -0.41
N TRP A 473 -16.97 1.83 0.39
CA TRP A 473 -16.23 0.61 0.06
C TRP A 473 -14.73 0.83 -0.21
N SER A 474 -14.13 1.89 0.36
CA SER A 474 -12.69 2.13 0.22
C SER A 474 -11.85 1.02 0.86
N ASN A 475 -12.32 0.45 1.97
CA ASN A 475 -11.60 -0.58 2.73
C ASN A 475 -10.17 -0.15 3.07
N PRO A 476 -10.00 0.91 3.88
CA PRO A 476 -8.68 1.40 4.26
C PRO A 476 -7.91 0.32 5.01
N TYR A 477 -6.62 0.15 4.68
CA TYR A 477 -5.81 -0.93 5.22
C TYR A 477 -4.89 -0.50 6.36
N ASP A 478 -4.27 0.68 6.21
CA ASP A 478 -3.31 1.28 7.12
C ASP A 478 -3.54 2.78 7.19
N ALA A 479 -3.14 3.42 8.28
CA ALA A 479 -3.20 4.86 8.42
C ALA A 479 -1.90 5.41 9.02
N ALA A 480 -1.52 6.61 8.58
CA ALA A 480 -0.36 7.34 9.08
C ALA A 480 -0.70 8.82 9.26
N TYR A 481 -0.04 9.47 10.20
CA TYR A 481 -0.21 10.89 10.48
C TYR A 481 1.14 11.61 10.44
N ALA A 482 1.16 12.77 9.82
CA ALA A 482 2.29 13.69 9.85
C ALA A 482 1.81 15.14 9.61
N LYS A 483 2.36 16.11 10.33
CA LYS A 483 2.19 17.56 10.07
C LYS A 483 0.73 18.02 9.94
N GLY A 484 -0.16 17.52 10.79
CA GLY A 484 -1.58 17.92 10.80
C GLY A 484 -2.45 17.11 9.84
N GLU A 485 -1.89 16.18 9.08
CA GLU A 485 -2.60 15.39 8.09
C GLU A 485 -2.57 13.91 8.42
N ALA A 486 -3.72 13.24 8.30
CA ALA A 486 -3.79 11.78 8.35
C ALA A 486 -4.07 11.21 6.96
N TRP A 487 -3.39 10.12 6.62
CA TRP A 487 -3.48 9.52 5.29
C TRP A 487 -3.81 8.04 5.37
N THR A 488 -4.55 7.56 4.41
CA THR A 488 -4.82 6.13 4.23
C THR A 488 -4.87 5.76 2.75
N GLY A 489 -4.66 4.48 2.45
CA GLY A 489 -4.80 3.92 1.12
C GLY A 489 -5.94 2.91 1.06
N SER A 490 -6.61 2.84 -0.08
CA SER A 490 -7.74 1.95 -0.31
C SER A 490 -7.32 0.62 -0.94
N MET A 491 -7.93 -0.47 -0.48
CA MET A 491 -7.82 -1.77 -1.15
C MET A 491 -8.79 -1.93 -2.32
N SER A 492 -9.84 -1.08 -2.42
CA SER A 492 -10.97 -1.39 -3.30
C SER A 492 -11.32 -0.33 -4.32
N ASN A 493 -10.90 0.94 -4.16
CA ASN A 493 -11.28 2.04 -5.06
C ASN A 493 -10.12 2.72 -5.79
N ASP A 494 -8.89 2.17 -5.68
CA ASP A 494 -7.69 2.72 -6.32
C ASP A 494 -7.40 4.18 -5.93
N GLN A 495 -7.71 4.56 -4.70
CA GLN A 495 -7.49 5.92 -4.20
C GLN A 495 -6.63 5.92 -2.94
N VAL A 496 -5.99 7.06 -2.70
CA VAL A 496 -5.43 7.43 -1.41
C VAL A 496 -6.20 8.64 -0.88
N ALA A 497 -6.48 8.64 0.42
CA ALA A 497 -7.21 9.71 1.07
C ALA A 497 -6.28 10.49 2.02
N ARG A 498 -6.33 11.81 1.93
CA ARG A 498 -5.65 12.78 2.78
C ARG A 498 -6.69 13.53 3.58
N LEU A 499 -6.61 13.45 4.90
CA LEU A 499 -7.43 14.16 5.86
C LEU A 499 -6.64 15.35 6.42
N ASP A 500 -7.18 16.54 6.31
CA ASP A 500 -6.78 17.66 7.16
C ASP A 500 -7.48 17.49 8.51
N VAL A 501 -6.71 17.23 9.57
CA VAL A 501 -7.27 16.88 10.88
C VAL A 501 -7.94 18.07 11.55
N ALA A 502 -7.49 19.30 11.27
CA ALA A 502 -8.04 20.50 11.87
C ALA A 502 -9.42 20.85 11.31
N SER A 503 -9.60 20.71 10.00
CA SER A 503 -10.89 20.99 9.33
C SER A 503 -11.81 19.78 9.24
N GLY A 504 -11.27 18.56 9.32
CA GLY A 504 -12.00 17.31 9.06
C GLY A 504 -12.25 17.05 7.58
N GLU A 505 -11.66 17.84 6.66
CA GLU A 505 -11.85 17.71 5.22
C GLU A 505 -10.96 16.65 4.61
N PHE A 506 -11.52 15.85 3.71
CA PHE A 506 -10.78 14.86 2.91
C PHE A 506 -10.52 15.37 1.49
N VAL A 507 -9.34 14.97 0.97
CA VAL A 507 -9.03 14.98 -0.46
C VAL A 507 -8.67 13.55 -0.86
N GLU A 508 -9.37 12.99 -1.86
CA GLU A 508 -9.11 11.64 -2.37
C GLU A 508 -8.44 11.74 -3.74
N TYR A 509 -7.25 11.16 -3.87
CA TYR A 509 -6.47 11.14 -5.11
C TYR A 509 -6.62 9.78 -5.79
N LEU A 510 -7.19 9.77 -7.01
CA LEU A 510 -7.27 8.56 -7.84
C LEU A 510 -5.88 8.21 -8.37
N LEU A 511 -5.52 6.92 -8.33
CA LEU A 511 -4.25 6.42 -8.87
C LEU A 511 -4.38 6.03 -10.34
N PRO A 512 -3.30 6.10 -11.12
CA PRO A 512 -3.36 5.94 -12.58
C PRO A 512 -3.76 4.53 -13.05
N ARG A 513 -3.46 3.51 -12.25
CA ARG A 513 -3.76 2.10 -12.56
C ARG A 513 -4.53 1.44 -11.43
N SER A 514 -5.16 0.31 -11.73
CA SER A 514 -5.75 -0.54 -10.70
C SER A 514 -4.69 -0.96 -9.69
N THR A 515 -5.02 -0.85 -8.41
CA THR A 515 -4.10 -1.09 -7.30
C THR A 515 -4.76 -1.96 -6.22
N ASN A 516 -3.94 -2.42 -5.28
CA ASN A 516 -4.41 -2.98 -4.02
C ASN A 516 -3.45 -2.47 -2.95
N ILE A 517 -3.78 -1.31 -2.37
CA ILE A 517 -2.90 -0.61 -1.45
C ILE A 517 -2.95 -1.28 -0.08
N ARG A 518 -1.79 -1.58 0.47
CA ARG A 518 -1.62 -2.19 1.78
C ARG A 518 -1.12 -1.16 2.79
N ARG A 519 0.17 -1.03 2.96
CA ARG A 519 0.75 -0.03 3.84
C ARG A 519 0.78 1.35 3.18
N VAL A 520 0.58 2.39 3.99
CA VAL A 520 0.89 3.77 3.65
C VAL A 520 2.09 4.24 4.45
N PHE A 521 3.01 4.97 3.82
CA PHE A 521 4.17 5.57 4.48
C PHE A 521 4.25 7.06 4.13
N LEU A 522 4.29 7.91 5.14
CA LEU A 522 4.49 9.35 4.97
C LEU A 522 5.95 9.70 5.16
N ASP A 523 6.57 10.20 4.08
CA ASP A 523 7.86 10.86 4.14
C ASP A 523 7.63 12.34 4.44
N ASP A 524 7.89 12.73 5.67
CA ASP A 524 7.65 14.08 6.19
C ASP A 524 8.93 14.92 6.33
N ARG A 525 10.07 14.46 5.77
CA ARG A 525 11.34 15.19 5.79
C ARG A 525 11.27 16.51 5.02
N GLY A 526 10.41 16.61 4.02
CA GLY A 526 10.15 17.83 3.24
C GLY A 526 9.22 18.82 3.94
N ALA A 527 8.91 19.93 3.30
CA ALA A 527 7.96 20.92 3.80
C ALA A 527 6.53 20.37 3.94
N LYS A 528 6.13 19.52 3.00
CA LYS A 528 4.84 18.80 2.99
C LYS A 528 5.09 17.30 3.03
N PRO A 529 4.20 16.51 3.64
CA PRO A 529 4.26 15.06 3.57
C PRO A 529 4.13 14.56 2.12
N VAL A 530 4.89 13.54 1.81
CA VAL A 530 4.81 12.80 0.54
C VAL A 530 4.43 11.36 0.87
N LEU A 531 3.42 10.84 0.18
CA LEU A 531 2.98 9.48 0.41
C LEU A 531 3.73 8.48 -0.48
N TRP A 532 4.20 7.40 0.13
CA TRP A 532 4.76 6.24 -0.56
C TRP A 532 3.92 5.00 -0.28
N ILE A 533 3.60 4.24 -1.33
CA ILE A 533 2.79 3.03 -1.28
C ILE A 533 3.28 2.00 -2.28
N GLY A 534 2.95 0.73 -2.02
CA GLY A 534 3.11 -0.35 -2.99
C GLY A 534 1.80 -0.65 -3.71
N SER A 535 1.87 -0.91 -5.01
CA SER A 535 0.77 -1.51 -5.78
C SER A 535 0.92 -3.02 -5.75
N ASN A 536 0.22 -3.68 -4.84
CA ASN A 536 0.36 -5.12 -4.60
C ASN A 536 -0.05 -5.97 -5.82
N HIS A 537 -0.96 -5.49 -6.67
CA HIS A 537 -1.36 -6.17 -7.91
C HIS A 537 -0.66 -5.61 -9.17
N GLY A 538 -0.06 -4.43 -9.09
CA GLY A 538 0.54 -3.74 -10.24
C GLY A 538 2.05 -3.87 -10.35
N GLY A 539 2.73 -4.53 -9.39
CA GLY A 539 4.19 -4.70 -9.41
C GLY A 539 4.95 -3.37 -9.44
N SER A 540 4.47 -2.34 -8.75
CA SER A 540 5.07 -1.01 -8.75
C SER A 540 5.09 -0.35 -7.37
N VAL A 541 6.04 0.53 -7.15
CA VAL A 541 6.06 1.48 -6.04
C VAL A 541 5.52 2.80 -6.54
N ILE A 542 4.69 3.46 -5.73
CA ILE A 542 4.01 4.69 -6.12
C ILE A 542 4.35 5.80 -5.11
N LYS A 543 4.66 6.98 -5.64
CA LYS A 543 4.86 8.22 -4.91
C LYS A 543 3.74 9.20 -5.23
N VAL A 544 3.06 9.74 -4.22
CA VAL A 544 1.97 10.72 -4.37
C VAL A 544 2.38 12.03 -3.74
N GLU A 545 2.42 13.10 -4.54
CA GLU A 545 2.90 14.44 -4.16
C GLU A 545 1.81 15.49 -4.36
N PRO A 546 1.06 15.89 -3.32
CA PRO A 546 0.11 17.01 -3.42
C PRO A 546 0.79 18.32 -3.85
N GLN A 547 0.09 19.11 -4.66
CA GLN A 547 0.55 20.38 -5.22
C GLN A 547 -0.25 21.59 -4.70
N ASP A 548 -1.14 21.38 -3.71
CA ASP A 548 -1.97 22.42 -3.08
C ASP A 548 -1.42 22.95 -1.75
#